data_68c965c4975da13a87f2332f740250f2
#
_entry.id   68c965c4975da13a87f2332f740250f2
#
_cell.length_a   1.000
_cell.length_b   1.000
_cell.length_c   1.000
_cell.angle_alpha   90.00
_cell.angle_beta   90.00
_cell.angle_gamma   90.00
#
_symmetry.space_group_name_H-M   'P 1'
#
loop_
_entity.id
_entity.type
_entity.pdbx_description
1 polymer ?
#
loop_
_entity_poly.entity_id
_entity_poly.type
_entity_poly.pdbx_seq_one_letter_code
_entity_poly.pdbx_strand_id
1 'polypeptide(L)'
;MKYWLTSFIILLGLLLFSQEKRASDSYFDLNYFSGNIALHNNDILHLITGHPEGIILSWNKKTFGNEAWEQRFNYPDYGVSFIYQDLKNNVLGNNYGLYAHYNFYFLKRNLTLRVGQGIAYNTNPYDKLENHKNIAFGTHLLSSTYAMLNYKKERLFDRFGLQIGLSLIHYSNANVKAPNTSVNTMALNMGLNYNIDEEDSEYNENLNDDKFTERIKYNIAFRSGFNQSDIIGSGQFPFYILSAYADKRLSHVSAIQLGVDVFFSNFLKELIYYQSVSFPEENVSGDEDYKRVGLFAGHELFINKMSIETQLGYYIYYPFDFEGRTYMRIGLKRYFGNKFFGAITLKSHGAKAEAVEFGIGVRI
;
A
#
# COMPACT_ATOMS: atom_id res chain seq x y z
N MET A 1 30.14 19.04 26.00
CA MET A 1 29.28 18.36 25.00
C MET A 1 29.98 17.20 24.28
N LYS A 2 31.22 17.29 23.84
CA LYS A 2 31.93 16.19 23.12
C LYS A 2 32.04 14.86 23.89
N TYR A 3 32.29 14.91 25.20
CA TYR A 3 32.48 13.71 26.04
C TYR A 3 31.19 12.96 26.39
N TRP A 4 30.04 13.63 26.39
CA TRP A 4 28.73 12.99 26.62
C TRP A 4 28.28 12.14 25.44
N LEU A 5 28.59 12.57 24.23
CA LEU A 5 28.26 11.82 23.00
C LEU A 5 29.09 10.52 22.91
N THR A 6 30.38 10.60 23.27
CA THR A 6 31.27 9.44 23.26
C THR A 6 30.90 8.43 24.34
N SER A 7 30.51 8.88 25.54
CA SER A 7 30.04 8.02 26.62
C SER A 7 28.69 7.36 26.28
N PHE A 8 27.81 8.06 25.59
CA PHE A 8 26.51 7.51 25.14
C PHE A 8 26.72 6.44 24.06
N ILE A 9 27.63 6.64 23.11
CA ILE A 9 27.95 5.65 22.07
C ILE A 9 28.62 4.41 22.67
N ILE A 10 29.50 4.57 23.68
CA ILE A 10 30.13 3.44 24.38
C ILE A 10 29.09 2.67 25.22
N LEU A 11 28.16 3.36 25.88
CA LEU A 11 27.06 2.70 26.61
C LEU A 11 26.10 1.93 25.69
N LEU A 12 25.77 2.48 24.51
CA LEU A 12 25.00 1.78 23.48
C LEU A 12 25.74 0.54 22.97
N GLY A 13 27.06 0.64 22.77
CA GLY A 13 27.91 -0.49 22.38
C GLY A 13 27.94 -1.61 23.43
N LEU A 14 27.99 -1.28 24.71
CA LEU A 14 27.99 -2.27 25.79
C LEU A 14 26.65 -2.96 26.00
N LEU A 15 25.54 -2.30 25.70
CA LEU A 15 24.19 -2.91 25.74
C LEU A 15 23.98 -3.92 24.61
N LEU A 16 24.73 -3.82 23.51
CA LEU A 16 24.65 -4.76 22.38
C LEU A 16 25.43 -6.07 22.64
N PHE A 17 26.32 -6.13 23.62
CA PHE A 17 27.15 -7.32 23.89
C PHE A 17 26.61 -8.24 25.01
N SER A 18 25.49 -7.89 25.66
CA SER A 18 24.96 -8.65 26.82
C SER A 18 23.71 -9.48 26.53
N GLN A 19 23.40 -9.79 25.27
CA GLN A 19 22.30 -10.71 24.97
C GLN A 19 22.84 -12.10 24.66
N GLU A 20 22.31 -13.15 25.35
CA GLU A 20 22.40 -14.52 24.91
C GLU A 20 22.15 -14.58 23.39
N LYS A 21 22.98 -15.33 22.67
CA LYS A 21 22.83 -15.57 21.22
C LYS A 21 21.50 -16.31 20.91
N ARG A 22 20.38 -15.60 21.03
CA ARG A 22 19.16 -16.04 20.35
C ARG A 22 19.38 -15.81 18.86
N ALA A 23 19.07 -16.83 18.06
CA ALA A 23 19.09 -16.70 16.61
C ALA A 23 18.34 -15.43 16.22
N SER A 24 18.96 -14.58 15.44
CA SER A 24 18.37 -13.32 14.99
C SER A 24 17.22 -13.58 14.01
N ASP A 25 17.25 -14.76 13.33
CA ASP A 25 16.31 -15.15 12.28
C ASP A 25 16.08 -14.06 11.25
N SER A 26 17.14 -13.29 10.98
CA SER A 26 17.04 -12.09 10.16
C SER A 26 18.07 -12.11 9.04
N TYR A 27 17.71 -11.46 7.95
CA TYR A 27 18.63 -11.23 6.83
C TYR A 27 18.41 -9.86 6.21
N PHE A 28 19.44 -9.37 5.54
CA PHE A 28 19.38 -8.19 4.70
C PHE A 28 19.37 -8.59 3.23
N ASP A 29 18.74 -7.80 2.39
CA ASP A 29 18.94 -7.87 0.94
C ASP A 29 19.11 -6.49 0.34
N LEU A 30 19.94 -6.43 -0.70
CA LEU A 30 20.17 -5.26 -1.52
C LEU A 30 19.96 -5.63 -2.97
N ASN A 31 19.03 -4.96 -3.64
CA ASN A 31 18.71 -5.16 -5.03
C ASN A 31 18.95 -3.87 -5.81
N TYR A 32 19.58 -3.98 -6.97
CA TYR A 32 19.54 -2.97 -8.01
C TYR A 32 18.41 -3.31 -8.98
N PHE A 33 17.70 -2.31 -9.48
CA PHE A 33 16.69 -2.48 -10.51
C PHE A 33 16.82 -1.44 -11.61
N SER A 34 16.43 -1.83 -12.83
CA SER A 34 16.31 -0.93 -13.98
C SER A 34 15.16 -1.39 -14.86
N GLY A 35 14.38 -0.44 -15.40
CA GLY A 35 13.18 -0.79 -16.14
C GLY A 35 12.55 0.36 -16.90
N ASN A 36 11.24 0.32 -17.02
CA ASN A 36 10.45 1.29 -17.76
C ASN A 36 9.26 1.78 -16.97
N ILE A 37 8.84 3.02 -17.20
CA ILE A 37 7.53 3.50 -16.75
C ILE A 37 6.47 2.78 -17.60
N ALA A 38 5.60 2.00 -16.93
CA ALA A 38 4.45 1.38 -17.57
C ALA A 38 3.38 2.46 -17.81
N LEU A 39 3.22 2.83 -19.07
CA LEU A 39 2.28 3.86 -19.47
C LEU A 39 0.84 3.37 -19.29
N HIS A 40 0.09 3.99 -18.40
CA HIS A 40 -1.34 3.74 -18.17
C HIS A 40 -2.20 4.98 -18.49
N ASN A 41 -1.57 6.12 -18.71
CA ASN A 41 -2.18 7.36 -19.18
C ASN A 41 -1.21 8.05 -20.14
N ASN A 42 -1.69 8.46 -21.32
CA ASN A 42 -0.89 9.12 -22.33
C ASN A 42 -0.39 10.51 -21.91
N ASP A 43 -1.01 11.13 -20.93
CA ASP A 43 -0.67 12.47 -20.48
C ASP A 43 0.78 12.58 -19.97
N ILE A 44 1.34 11.51 -19.38
CA ILE A 44 2.73 11.49 -18.91
C ILE A 44 3.74 11.00 -19.96
N LEU A 45 3.31 10.66 -21.18
CA LEU A 45 4.20 10.10 -22.20
C LEU A 45 5.42 11.00 -22.48
N HIS A 46 5.21 12.30 -22.50
CA HIS A 46 6.27 13.30 -22.75
C HIS A 46 7.29 13.40 -21.60
N LEU A 47 6.98 12.86 -20.42
CA LEU A 47 7.86 12.81 -19.24
C LEU A 47 8.71 11.52 -19.20
N ILE A 48 8.45 10.54 -20.05
CA ILE A 48 9.21 9.29 -20.12
C ILE A 48 10.41 9.51 -21.04
N THR A 49 11.53 9.95 -20.47
CA THR A 49 12.74 10.32 -21.24
C THR A 49 13.90 9.35 -21.05
N GLY A 50 13.74 8.35 -20.17
CA GLY A 50 14.80 7.38 -19.87
C GLY A 50 14.25 6.15 -19.16
N HIS A 51 15.16 5.27 -18.78
CA HIS A 51 14.87 4.05 -18.05
C HIS A 51 15.07 4.27 -16.55
N PRO A 52 14.00 4.32 -15.75
CA PRO A 52 14.11 4.42 -14.29
C PRO A 52 14.99 3.32 -13.72
N GLU A 53 15.82 3.69 -12.75
CA GLU A 53 16.69 2.76 -12.03
C GLU A 53 16.75 3.11 -10.56
N GLY A 54 17.24 2.18 -9.75
CA GLY A 54 17.38 2.43 -8.32
C GLY A 54 17.82 1.23 -7.52
N ILE A 55 17.70 1.37 -6.20
CA ILE A 55 18.07 0.34 -5.24
C ILE A 55 16.94 0.06 -4.26
N ILE A 56 16.84 -1.18 -3.83
CA ILE A 56 15.95 -1.62 -2.75
C ILE A 56 16.82 -2.26 -1.68
N LEU A 57 16.91 -1.63 -0.51
CA LEU A 57 17.57 -2.16 0.68
C LEU A 57 16.50 -2.65 1.65
N SER A 58 16.61 -3.88 2.13
CA SER A 58 15.60 -4.48 3.01
C SER A 58 16.23 -5.18 4.20
N TRP A 59 15.58 -5.06 5.35
CA TRP A 59 15.74 -5.94 6.49
C TRP A 59 14.51 -6.85 6.58
N ASN A 60 14.75 -8.14 6.79
CA ASN A 60 13.71 -9.17 6.82
C ASN A 60 13.85 -10.01 8.09
N LYS A 61 12.72 -10.37 8.67
CA LYS A 61 12.58 -11.32 9.77
C LYS A 61 11.93 -12.59 9.26
N LYS A 62 12.62 -13.72 9.38
CA LYS A 62 12.08 -15.05 9.04
C LYS A 62 11.05 -15.50 10.07
N THR A 63 10.08 -16.29 9.65
CA THR A 63 9.14 -16.98 10.53
C THR A 63 9.34 -18.49 10.44
N PHE A 64 9.12 -19.19 11.56
CA PHE A 64 9.38 -20.63 11.68
C PHE A 64 8.18 -21.41 12.21
N GLY A 65 6.98 -20.82 12.18
CA GLY A 65 5.74 -21.50 12.57
C GLY A 65 5.41 -21.42 14.06
N ASN A 66 5.97 -20.46 14.77
CA ASN A 66 5.64 -20.23 16.19
C ASN A 66 4.17 -19.79 16.39
N GLU A 67 3.60 -19.11 15.38
CA GLU A 67 2.19 -18.76 15.35
C GLU A 67 1.47 -19.45 14.17
N ALA A 68 0.20 -19.81 14.36
CA ALA A 68 -0.58 -20.54 13.38
C ALA A 68 -0.68 -19.87 12.00
N TRP A 69 -0.68 -18.51 11.95
CA TRP A 69 -0.71 -17.77 10.69
C TRP A 69 0.57 -17.98 9.86
N GLU A 70 1.74 -18.13 10.51
CA GLU A 70 3.02 -18.36 9.85
C GLU A 70 2.98 -19.67 9.06
N GLN A 71 2.45 -20.72 9.70
CA GLN A 71 2.30 -22.04 9.06
C GLN A 71 1.28 -22.02 7.91
N ARG A 72 0.12 -21.33 8.12
CA ARG A 72 -0.94 -21.21 7.09
C ARG A 72 -0.51 -20.48 5.84
N PHE A 73 0.43 -19.55 5.95
CA PHE A 73 0.99 -18.80 4.83
C PHE A 73 2.35 -19.33 4.33
N ASN A 74 2.71 -20.57 4.69
CA ASN A 74 3.95 -21.21 4.30
C ASN A 74 5.19 -20.42 4.76
N TYR A 75 5.18 -20.03 6.05
CA TYR A 75 6.28 -19.36 6.75
C TYR A 75 6.77 -18.09 6.03
N PRO A 76 5.92 -17.07 5.89
CA PRO A 76 6.28 -15.84 5.21
C PRO A 76 7.26 -15.04 6.07
N ASP A 77 8.19 -14.35 5.44
CA ASP A 77 8.99 -13.35 6.15
C ASP A 77 8.26 -12.00 6.13
N TYR A 78 8.60 -11.14 7.07
CA TYR A 78 8.15 -9.75 7.07
C TYR A 78 9.31 -8.80 7.38
N GLY A 79 9.17 -7.55 6.98
CA GLY A 79 10.26 -6.62 7.20
C GLY A 79 9.98 -5.20 6.76
N VAL A 80 11.07 -4.46 6.61
CA VAL A 80 11.04 -3.07 6.13
C VAL A 80 11.99 -2.92 4.96
N SER A 81 11.60 -2.07 3.98
CA SER A 81 12.42 -1.75 2.83
C SER A 81 12.57 -0.26 2.66
N PHE A 82 13.74 0.17 2.25
CA PHE A 82 14.00 1.50 1.72
C PHE A 82 14.22 1.37 0.20
N ILE A 83 13.54 2.22 -0.58
CA ILE A 83 13.68 2.28 -2.04
C ILE A 83 14.13 3.68 -2.42
N TYR A 84 15.23 3.76 -3.14
CA TYR A 84 15.61 4.94 -3.91
C TYR A 84 15.36 4.66 -5.39
N GLN A 85 14.70 5.61 -6.08
CA GLN A 85 14.45 5.53 -7.51
C GLN A 85 14.73 6.86 -8.20
N ASP A 86 15.61 6.81 -9.19
CA ASP A 86 15.83 7.86 -10.18
C ASP A 86 14.87 7.65 -11.36
N LEU A 87 13.97 8.59 -11.61
CA LEU A 87 12.99 8.53 -12.70
C LEU A 87 13.57 8.98 -14.06
N LYS A 88 14.85 9.34 -14.11
CA LYS A 88 15.58 9.77 -15.33
C LYS A 88 14.94 10.97 -16.05
N ASN A 89 14.25 11.80 -15.31
CA ASN A 89 13.65 13.03 -15.77
C ASN A 89 13.62 14.06 -14.62
N ASN A 90 14.27 15.20 -14.82
CA ASN A 90 14.33 16.26 -13.80
C ASN A 90 12.95 16.82 -13.44
N VAL A 91 11.98 16.80 -14.36
CA VAL A 91 10.61 17.22 -14.10
C VAL A 91 9.94 16.27 -13.10
N LEU A 92 10.13 14.95 -13.26
CA LEU A 92 9.59 13.95 -12.34
C LEU A 92 10.35 13.88 -11.01
N GLY A 93 11.64 14.25 -11.00
CA GLY A 93 12.52 14.16 -9.85
C GLY A 93 12.86 12.71 -9.47
N ASN A 94 13.24 12.52 -8.19
CA ASN A 94 13.61 11.23 -7.63
C ASN A 94 12.66 10.88 -6.48
N ASN A 95 12.49 9.58 -6.22
CA ASN A 95 11.67 9.07 -5.14
C ASN A 95 12.51 8.35 -4.08
N TYR A 96 12.19 8.60 -2.80
CA TYR A 96 12.73 7.92 -1.62
C TYR A 96 11.57 7.34 -0.84
N GLY A 97 11.49 6.02 -0.72
CA GLY A 97 10.35 5.36 -0.09
C GLY A 97 10.74 4.47 1.08
N LEU A 98 9.88 4.41 2.09
CA LEU A 98 9.97 3.49 3.24
C LEU A 98 8.71 2.63 3.29
N TYR A 99 8.89 1.31 3.39
CA TYR A 99 7.82 0.33 3.25
C TYR A 99 7.88 -0.71 4.36
N ALA A 100 6.71 -1.17 4.80
CA ALA A 100 6.56 -2.46 5.45
C ALA A 100 6.20 -3.50 4.38
N HIS A 101 6.73 -4.71 4.49
CA HIS A 101 6.48 -5.75 3.49
C HIS A 101 6.34 -7.15 4.09
N TYR A 102 5.71 -8.04 3.29
CA TYR A 102 5.72 -9.48 3.47
C TYR A 102 6.38 -10.16 2.27
N ASN A 103 7.10 -11.26 2.54
CA ASN A 103 7.65 -12.18 1.54
C ASN A 103 6.89 -13.50 1.63
N PHE A 104 6.19 -13.87 0.57
CA PHE A 104 5.51 -15.16 0.44
C PHE A 104 6.35 -16.09 -0.42
N TYR A 105 6.45 -17.36 -0.03
CA TYR A 105 7.36 -18.31 -0.63
C TYR A 105 6.62 -19.42 -1.37
N PHE A 106 7.15 -19.78 -2.54
CA PHE A 106 6.69 -20.85 -3.41
C PHE A 106 7.88 -21.71 -3.86
N LEU A 107 7.60 -22.85 -4.50
CA LEU A 107 8.62 -23.72 -5.10
C LEU A 107 9.79 -24.03 -4.14
N LYS A 108 9.47 -24.56 -2.95
CA LYS A 108 10.45 -24.86 -1.89
C LYS A 108 11.31 -23.64 -1.54
N ARG A 109 10.68 -22.49 -1.36
CA ARG A 109 11.28 -21.19 -1.02
C ARG A 109 12.22 -20.59 -2.09
N ASN A 110 12.28 -21.18 -3.30
CA ASN A 110 13.10 -20.62 -4.37
C ASN A 110 12.42 -19.50 -5.16
N LEU A 111 11.09 -19.38 -5.09
CA LEU A 111 10.33 -18.27 -5.68
C LEU A 111 9.71 -17.44 -4.56
N THR A 112 9.99 -16.15 -4.55
CA THR A 112 9.53 -15.21 -3.53
C THR A 112 8.66 -14.15 -4.17
N LEU A 113 7.44 -13.97 -3.66
CA LEU A 113 6.60 -12.81 -3.93
C LEU A 113 6.68 -11.87 -2.72
N ARG A 114 7.31 -10.71 -2.89
CA ARG A 114 7.30 -9.63 -1.91
C ARG A 114 6.20 -8.62 -2.27
N VAL A 115 5.42 -8.23 -1.28
CA VAL A 115 4.45 -7.13 -1.40
C VAL A 115 4.70 -6.15 -0.28
N GLY A 116 4.94 -4.91 -0.64
CA GLY A 116 5.20 -3.83 0.32
C GLY A 116 4.29 -2.62 0.09
N GLN A 117 3.83 -2.05 1.19
CA GLN A 117 3.07 -0.81 1.22
C GLN A 117 3.81 0.20 2.09
N GLY A 118 3.87 1.45 1.62
CA GLY A 118 4.60 2.48 2.32
C GLY A 118 4.29 3.89 1.86
N ILE A 119 5.18 4.78 2.26
CA ILE A 119 5.17 6.19 1.87
C ILE A 119 6.47 6.52 1.14
N ALA A 120 6.39 7.45 0.20
CA ALA A 120 7.55 7.93 -0.52
C ALA A 120 7.59 9.46 -0.54
N TYR A 121 8.79 10.00 -0.63
CA TYR A 121 9.07 11.43 -0.84
C TYR A 121 9.55 11.63 -2.26
N ASN A 122 8.84 12.45 -3.03
CA ASN A 122 9.26 12.92 -4.35
C ASN A 122 9.99 14.26 -4.23
N THR A 123 11.12 14.40 -4.91
CA THR A 123 11.96 15.59 -4.80
C THR A 123 11.44 16.79 -5.57
N ASN A 124 10.63 16.59 -6.61
CA ASN A 124 10.23 17.65 -7.53
C ASN A 124 8.76 17.52 -7.99
N PRO A 125 7.77 17.66 -7.08
CA PRO A 125 6.36 17.59 -7.44
C PRO A 125 5.93 18.80 -8.29
N TYR A 126 4.68 18.79 -8.71
CA TYR A 126 4.07 19.92 -9.42
C TYR A 126 4.18 21.23 -8.64
N ASP A 127 4.67 22.25 -9.31
CA ASP A 127 4.59 23.64 -8.91
C ASP A 127 4.11 24.49 -10.09
N LYS A 128 3.19 25.42 -9.84
CA LYS A 128 2.59 26.25 -10.90
C LYS A 128 3.62 27.12 -11.63
N LEU A 129 4.65 27.58 -10.94
CA LEU A 129 5.66 28.51 -11.47
C LEU A 129 6.94 27.77 -11.89
N GLU A 130 7.42 26.84 -11.06
CA GLU A 130 8.74 26.22 -11.21
C GLU A 130 8.70 24.86 -11.90
N ASN A 131 7.60 24.08 -11.72
CA ASN A 131 7.50 22.72 -12.28
C ASN A 131 6.08 22.36 -12.76
N HIS A 132 5.48 23.22 -13.58
CA HIS A 132 4.12 23.03 -14.11
C HIS A 132 3.98 21.80 -15.04
N LYS A 133 5.09 21.26 -15.53
CA LYS A 133 5.11 20.07 -16.41
C LYS A 133 4.91 18.77 -15.66
N ASN A 134 5.17 18.73 -14.34
CA ASN A 134 4.97 17.51 -13.57
C ASN A 134 3.49 17.29 -13.26
N ILE A 135 2.81 16.60 -14.14
CA ILE A 135 1.41 16.22 -13.92
C ILE A 135 1.27 14.87 -13.20
N ALA A 136 2.38 14.20 -12.90
CA ALA A 136 2.35 12.91 -12.21
C ALA A 136 2.14 13.04 -10.70
N PHE A 137 2.76 14.05 -10.08
CA PHE A 137 2.80 14.19 -8.62
C PHE A 137 2.45 15.60 -8.16
N GLY A 138 1.31 15.79 -7.52
CA GLY A 138 0.87 17.07 -6.95
C GLY A 138 1.44 17.37 -5.56
N THR A 139 2.15 16.42 -4.94
CA THR A 139 2.70 16.52 -3.57
C THR A 139 4.06 15.86 -3.47
N HIS A 140 4.87 16.31 -2.49
CA HIS A 140 6.11 15.61 -2.12
C HIS A 140 5.83 14.25 -1.49
N LEU A 141 4.83 14.15 -0.62
CA LEU A 141 4.47 12.91 0.04
C LEU A 141 3.53 12.09 -0.82
N LEU A 142 3.91 10.84 -1.08
CA LEU A 142 3.20 9.89 -1.92
C LEU A 142 2.87 8.62 -1.12
N SER A 143 1.75 8.00 -1.41
CA SER A 143 1.51 6.60 -1.13
C SER A 143 2.25 5.76 -2.16
N SER A 144 2.88 4.69 -1.73
CA SER A 144 3.61 3.82 -2.66
C SER A 144 3.43 2.36 -2.30
N THR A 145 3.22 1.57 -3.33
CA THR A 145 3.11 0.10 -3.25
C THR A 145 4.13 -0.51 -4.17
N TYR A 146 4.82 -1.56 -3.74
CA TYR A 146 5.66 -2.32 -4.65
C TYR A 146 5.43 -3.82 -4.51
N ALA A 147 5.66 -4.54 -5.60
CA ALA A 147 5.70 -6.00 -5.65
C ALA A 147 7.01 -6.45 -6.32
N MET A 148 7.60 -7.53 -5.81
CA MET A 148 8.77 -8.18 -6.41
C MET A 148 8.51 -9.67 -6.51
N LEU A 149 8.71 -10.23 -7.69
CA LEU A 149 8.68 -11.68 -7.92
C LEU A 149 10.08 -12.13 -8.29
N ASN A 150 10.77 -12.75 -7.34
CA ASN A 150 12.18 -13.11 -7.48
C ASN A 150 12.41 -14.62 -7.39
N TYR A 151 13.24 -15.14 -8.27
CA TYR A 151 13.93 -16.39 -8.02
C TYR A 151 15.08 -16.11 -7.05
N LYS A 152 15.07 -16.76 -5.90
CA LYS A 152 16.00 -16.54 -4.78
C LYS A 152 16.72 -17.82 -4.42
N LYS A 153 18.02 -17.72 -4.24
CA LYS A 153 18.86 -18.77 -3.61
C LYS A 153 19.54 -18.17 -2.41
N GLU A 154 19.29 -18.74 -1.25
CA GLU A 154 19.99 -18.39 -0.02
C GLU A 154 21.27 -19.23 0.11
N ARG A 155 22.25 -18.71 0.85
CA ARG A 155 23.47 -19.44 1.26
C ARG A 155 24.22 -20.12 0.09
N LEU A 156 24.35 -19.42 -1.06
CA LEU A 156 25.18 -19.91 -2.16
C LEU A 156 26.67 -19.89 -1.80
N PHE A 157 27.09 -18.88 -1.04
CA PHE A 157 28.45 -18.69 -0.57
C PHE A 157 28.38 -18.30 0.93
N ASP A 158 28.49 -19.29 1.80
CA ASP A 158 28.32 -19.12 3.25
C ASP A 158 26.97 -18.46 3.58
N ARG A 159 26.97 -17.25 4.10
CA ARG A 159 25.75 -16.49 4.45
C ARG A 159 25.16 -15.67 3.29
N PHE A 160 25.87 -15.62 2.16
CA PHE A 160 25.42 -14.87 0.98
C PHE A 160 24.60 -15.71 0.04
N GLY A 161 23.57 -15.12 -0.51
CA GLY A 161 22.75 -15.65 -1.56
C GLY A 161 22.48 -14.64 -2.65
N LEU A 162 21.84 -15.07 -3.73
CA LEU A 162 21.51 -14.30 -4.90
C LEU A 162 20.02 -14.32 -5.16
N GLN A 163 19.51 -13.23 -5.75
CA GLN A 163 18.14 -13.18 -6.25
C GLN A 163 18.06 -12.36 -7.52
N ILE A 164 17.14 -12.74 -8.40
CA ILE A 164 16.84 -12.06 -9.65
C ILE A 164 15.36 -12.18 -9.96
N GLY A 165 14.77 -11.14 -10.54
CA GLY A 165 13.36 -11.19 -10.89
C GLY A 165 12.81 -9.89 -11.44
N LEU A 166 11.50 -9.72 -11.25
CA LEU A 166 10.72 -8.58 -11.72
C LEU A 166 10.24 -7.77 -10.51
N SER A 167 10.19 -6.46 -10.66
CA SER A 167 9.57 -5.55 -9.72
C SER A 167 8.59 -4.61 -10.40
N LEU A 168 7.51 -4.32 -9.68
CA LEU A 168 6.52 -3.29 -10.02
C LEU A 168 6.48 -2.31 -8.85
N ILE A 169 6.71 -1.03 -9.10
CA ILE A 169 6.69 0.03 -8.09
C ILE A 169 5.71 1.11 -8.53
N HIS A 170 4.72 1.38 -7.68
CA HIS A 170 3.68 2.38 -7.90
C HIS A 170 3.86 3.56 -6.97
N TYR A 171 3.75 4.78 -7.49
CA TYR A 171 3.75 6.03 -6.74
C TYR A 171 2.54 6.88 -7.12
N SER A 172 1.79 7.35 -6.12
CA SER A 172 0.62 8.19 -6.28
C SER A 172 0.38 9.00 -5.01
N ASN A 173 -0.15 10.20 -5.11
CA ASN A 173 -0.66 10.89 -3.92
C ASN A 173 -2.12 10.50 -3.59
N ALA A 174 -2.65 9.49 -4.30
CA ALA A 174 -4.01 8.94 -4.10
C ALA A 174 -5.11 10.02 -4.14
N ASN A 175 -4.94 10.99 -5.00
CA ASN A 175 -5.86 12.11 -5.27
C ASN A 175 -6.08 13.07 -4.09
N VAL A 176 -5.12 13.12 -3.15
CA VAL A 176 -5.14 14.12 -2.08
C VAL A 176 -5.01 15.54 -2.66
N LYS A 177 -4.21 15.69 -3.72
CA LYS A 177 -4.00 16.97 -4.42
C LYS A 177 -3.67 16.73 -5.90
N ALA A 178 -4.36 17.44 -6.79
CA ALA A 178 -4.06 17.43 -8.22
C ALA A 178 -2.74 18.20 -8.53
N PRO A 179 -2.00 17.76 -9.56
CA PRO A 179 -2.25 16.60 -10.41
C PRO A 179 -1.85 15.27 -9.76
N ASN A 180 -2.42 14.16 -10.21
CA ASN A 180 -2.07 12.82 -9.74
C ASN A 180 -2.23 11.76 -10.83
N THR A 181 -1.52 11.92 -11.94
CA THR A 181 -1.51 10.88 -12.99
C THR A 181 -0.77 9.62 -12.54
N SER A 182 0.04 9.71 -11.47
CA SER A 182 0.84 8.61 -10.88
C SER A 182 1.93 8.05 -11.81
N VAL A 183 2.82 7.22 -11.26
CA VAL A 183 3.88 6.52 -12.02
C VAL A 183 3.93 5.07 -11.58
N ASN A 184 3.91 4.16 -12.57
CA ASN A 184 4.16 2.73 -12.40
C ASN A 184 5.49 2.37 -13.07
N THR A 185 6.43 1.81 -12.33
CA THR A 185 7.70 1.34 -12.88
C THR A 185 7.71 -0.18 -12.89
N MET A 186 7.89 -0.79 -14.07
CA MET A 186 8.18 -2.21 -14.23
C MET A 186 9.66 -2.38 -14.52
N ALA A 187 10.35 -3.20 -13.75
CA ALA A 187 11.78 -3.33 -13.82
C ALA A 187 12.25 -4.77 -13.63
N LEU A 188 13.39 -5.10 -14.24
CA LEU A 188 14.21 -6.23 -13.83
C LEU A 188 15.00 -5.83 -12.59
N ASN A 189 15.13 -6.75 -11.64
CA ASN A 189 15.96 -6.56 -10.47
C ASN A 189 16.93 -7.71 -10.27
N MET A 190 18.09 -7.41 -9.68
CA MET A 190 19.10 -8.37 -9.28
C MET A 190 19.67 -7.94 -7.93
N GLY A 191 19.89 -8.89 -7.04
CA GLY A 191 20.38 -8.55 -5.71
C GLY A 191 21.07 -9.67 -4.96
N LEU A 192 21.68 -9.26 -3.87
CA LEU A 192 22.33 -10.10 -2.88
C LEU A 192 21.45 -10.18 -1.64
N ASN A 193 21.44 -11.33 -0.99
CA ASN A 193 20.91 -11.48 0.36
C ASN A 193 22.00 -11.98 1.30
N TYR A 194 21.96 -11.53 2.56
CA TYR A 194 22.93 -11.86 3.59
C TYR A 194 22.20 -12.31 4.86
N ASN A 195 22.34 -13.57 5.23
CA ASN A 195 21.79 -14.14 6.46
C ASN A 195 22.67 -13.77 7.64
N ILE A 196 22.07 -13.23 8.71
CA ILE A 196 22.81 -12.83 9.92
C ILE A 196 23.30 -14.06 10.68
N ASP A 197 22.45 -15.09 10.79
CA ASP A 197 22.76 -16.33 11.49
C ASP A 197 23.46 -17.33 10.55
N GLU A 198 24.27 -18.20 11.12
CA GLU A 198 25.01 -19.25 10.40
C GLU A 198 24.07 -20.39 9.97
N GLU A 199 23.10 -20.71 10.81
CA GLU A 199 22.09 -21.74 10.58
C GLU A 199 20.69 -21.15 10.69
N ASP A 200 19.72 -21.76 10.01
CA ASP A 200 18.32 -21.40 10.14
C ASP A 200 17.71 -22.19 11.31
N SER A 201 16.75 -21.57 12.01
CA SER A 201 15.93 -22.25 13.00
C SER A 201 15.08 -23.35 12.35
N GLU A 202 14.70 -24.37 13.11
CA GLU A 202 13.84 -25.43 12.63
C GLU A 202 12.38 -24.96 12.46
N TYR A 203 11.71 -25.46 11.43
CA TYR A 203 10.28 -25.17 11.21
C TYR A 203 9.40 -25.98 12.15
N ASN A 204 8.49 -25.30 12.82
CA ASN A 204 7.44 -25.92 13.60
C ASN A 204 6.27 -26.28 12.67
N GLU A 205 6.03 -27.58 12.44
CA GLU A 205 4.98 -28.09 11.55
C GLU A 205 3.70 -28.53 12.31
N ASN A 206 3.61 -28.30 13.61
CA ASN A 206 2.51 -28.76 14.47
C ASN A 206 1.29 -27.83 14.40
N LEU A 207 0.76 -27.58 13.19
CA LEU A 207 -0.47 -26.82 13.03
C LEU A 207 -1.68 -27.67 13.48
N ASN A 208 -2.32 -27.27 14.56
CA ASN A 208 -3.64 -27.80 14.90
C ASN A 208 -4.69 -27.06 14.06
N ASP A 209 -5.15 -27.70 12.98
CA ASP A 209 -6.11 -27.12 12.03
C ASP A 209 -7.54 -27.55 12.36
N ASP A 210 -8.01 -27.16 13.55
CA ASP A 210 -9.38 -27.39 13.97
C ASP A 210 -10.38 -26.72 13.00
N LYS A 211 -11.54 -27.36 12.82
CA LYS A 211 -12.63 -26.77 12.01
C LYS A 211 -12.97 -25.38 12.51
N PHE A 212 -12.73 -24.41 11.64
CA PHE A 212 -13.07 -23.03 11.95
C PHE A 212 -14.56 -22.78 11.70
N THR A 213 -15.27 -22.29 12.72
CA THR A 213 -16.64 -21.81 12.61
C THR A 213 -16.81 -20.50 13.37
N GLU A 214 -17.37 -19.49 12.72
CA GLU A 214 -17.74 -18.22 13.37
C GLU A 214 -19.14 -17.81 12.91
N ARG A 215 -19.92 -17.24 13.82
CA ARG A 215 -21.25 -16.68 13.46
C ARG A 215 -21.05 -15.44 12.57
N ILE A 216 -22.09 -15.07 11.83
CA ILE A 216 -22.11 -13.79 11.11
C ILE A 216 -21.93 -12.68 12.13
N LYS A 217 -21.04 -11.74 11.80
CA LYS A 217 -20.74 -10.53 12.57
C LYS A 217 -21.19 -9.30 11.81
N TYR A 218 -21.64 -8.29 12.55
CA TYR A 218 -22.08 -7.02 11.98
C TYR A 218 -21.04 -5.95 12.28
N ASN A 219 -20.81 -5.09 11.34
CA ASN A 219 -19.80 -4.06 11.44
C ASN A 219 -20.41 -2.70 11.13
N ILE A 220 -19.98 -1.69 11.89
CA ILE A 220 -20.21 -0.28 11.58
C ILE A 220 -18.84 0.37 11.50
N ALA A 221 -18.59 1.09 10.41
CA ALA A 221 -17.35 1.80 10.21
C ALA A 221 -17.60 3.25 9.77
N PHE A 222 -16.77 4.13 10.28
CA PHE A 222 -16.65 5.52 9.84
C PHE A 222 -15.29 5.68 9.15
N ARG A 223 -15.29 6.29 7.94
CA ARG A 223 -14.07 6.61 7.20
C ARG A 223 -14.06 8.07 6.82
N SER A 224 -12.88 8.67 6.80
CA SER A 224 -12.68 10.08 6.41
C SER A 224 -11.28 10.28 5.86
N GLY A 225 -11.07 11.41 5.22
CA GLY A 225 -9.81 11.89 4.67
C GLY A 225 -10.02 13.19 3.91
N PHE A 226 -9.03 13.54 3.10
CA PHE A 226 -9.10 14.70 2.22
C PHE A 226 -8.82 14.25 0.79
N ASN A 227 -9.54 14.83 -0.17
CA ASN A 227 -9.30 14.63 -1.58
C ASN A 227 -9.61 15.91 -2.38
N GLN A 228 -9.20 15.86 -3.62
CA GLN A 228 -9.39 16.94 -4.60
C GLN A 228 -9.92 16.30 -5.90
N SER A 229 -10.66 17.06 -6.72
CA SER A 229 -10.92 16.69 -8.11
C SER A 229 -9.63 16.76 -8.93
N ASP A 230 -9.66 16.25 -10.16
CA ASP A 230 -8.49 16.33 -11.07
C ASP A 230 -8.18 17.76 -11.54
N ILE A 231 -9.04 18.73 -11.20
CA ILE A 231 -8.86 20.12 -11.56
C ILE A 231 -7.84 20.76 -10.64
N ILE A 232 -6.70 21.16 -11.21
CA ILE A 232 -5.63 21.82 -10.48
C ILE A 232 -6.13 23.13 -9.89
N GLY A 233 -5.96 23.29 -8.57
CA GLY A 233 -6.36 24.52 -7.87
C GLY A 233 -7.82 24.52 -7.38
N SER A 234 -8.61 23.46 -7.58
CA SER A 234 -10.00 23.37 -7.09
C SER A 234 -10.12 23.27 -5.57
N GLY A 235 -9.01 23.04 -4.85
CA GLY A 235 -9.01 22.93 -3.39
C GLY A 235 -9.15 21.48 -2.89
N GLN A 236 -8.72 21.27 -1.64
CA GLN A 236 -8.82 19.99 -0.95
C GLN A 236 -10.02 20.00 -0.01
N PHE A 237 -10.83 18.96 -0.05
CA PHE A 237 -12.07 18.89 0.72
C PHE A 237 -12.11 17.63 1.57
N PRO A 238 -12.62 17.72 2.80
CA PRO A 238 -12.87 16.53 3.61
C PRO A 238 -14.02 15.71 3.01
N PHE A 239 -13.94 14.40 3.14
CA PHE A 239 -15.04 13.49 2.87
C PHE A 239 -15.35 12.63 4.09
N TYR A 240 -16.57 12.10 4.14
CA TYR A 240 -17.04 11.25 5.21
C TYR A 240 -17.79 10.07 4.62
N ILE A 241 -17.57 8.87 5.17
CA ILE A 241 -18.23 7.65 4.73
C ILE A 241 -18.71 6.89 5.96
N LEU A 242 -19.99 6.51 5.92
CA LEU A 242 -20.58 5.60 6.90
C LEU A 242 -20.82 4.26 6.22
N SER A 243 -20.31 3.17 6.81
CA SER A 243 -20.46 1.81 6.30
C SER A 243 -21.14 0.94 7.33
N ALA A 244 -22.13 0.16 6.90
CA ALA A 244 -22.74 -0.91 7.68
C ALA A 244 -22.69 -2.21 6.87
N TYR A 245 -22.12 -3.27 7.45
CA TYR A 245 -21.95 -4.53 6.72
C TYR A 245 -21.92 -5.74 7.64
N ALA A 246 -22.32 -6.88 7.07
CA ALA A 246 -22.15 -8.20 7.67
C ALA A 246 -20.87 -8.86 7.12
N ASP A 247 -20.16 -9.58 7.97
CA ASP A 247 -19.07 -10.47 7.55
C ASP A 247 -19.34 -11.91 8.02
N LYS A 248 -18.88 -12.86 7.22
CA LYS A 248 -18.86 -14.28 7.55
C LYS A 248 -17.48 -14.84 7.30
N ARG A 249 -16.79 -15.23 8.36
CA ARG A 249 -15.53 -15.97 8.22
C ARG A 249 -15.79 -17.37 7.68
N LEU A 250 -15.11 -17.71 6.60
CA LEU A 250 -15.16 -19.01 5.94
C LEU A 250 -14.05 -19.93 6.42
N SER A 251 -12.94 -19.34 6.87
CA SER A 251 -11.78 -20.04 7.42
C SER A 251 -11.00 -19.13 8.38
N HIS A 252 -9.91 -19.62 8.92
CA HIS A 252 -8.98 -18.80 9.72
C HIS A 252 -8.40 -17.61 8.96
N VAL A 253 -8.32 -17.67 7.64
CA VAL A 253 -7.67 -16.65 6.80
C VAL A 253 -8.61 -15.88 5.89
N SER A 254 -9.89 -16.25 5.79
CA SER A 254 -10.81 -15.71 4.78
C SER A 254 -12.18 -15.38 5.36
N ALA A 255 -12.70 -14.19 5.06
CA ALA A 255 -14.08 -13.79 5.28
C ALA A 255 -14.67 -13.14 4.05
N ILE A 256 -15.98 -13.31 3.86
CA ILE A 256 -16.76 -12.56 2.87
C ILE A 256 -17.55 -11.45 3.57
N GLN A 257 -17.80 -10.36 2.85
CA GLN A 257 -18.49 -9.18 3.35
C GLN A 257 -19.62 -8.78 2.40
N LEU A 258 -20.70 -8.26 2.97
CA LEU A 258 -21.80 -7.65 2.21
C LEU A 258 -22.33 -6.45 3.01
N GLY A 259 -22.47 -5.31 2.36
CA GLY A 259 -22.88 -4.12 3.08
C GLY A 259 -23.29 -2.94 2.21
N VAL A 260 -23.47 -1.81 2.90
CA VAL A 260 -23.85 -0.53 2.33
C VAL A 260 -22.88 0.55 2.81
N ASP A 261 -22.55 1.45 1.89
CA ASP A 261 -21.80 2.68 2.14
C ASP A 261 -22.65 3.90 1.84
N VAL A 262 -22.58 4.92 2.68
CA VAL A 262 -23.11 6.26 2.44
C VAL A 262 -21.96 7.24 2.38
N PHE A 263 -21.83 7.94 1.25
CA PHE A 263 -20.71 8.84 0.95
C PHE A 263 -21.15 10.30 0.99
N PHE A 264 -20.33 11.13 1.66
CA PHE A 264 -20.40 12.58 1.70
C PHE A 264 -19.08 13.15 1.17
N SER A 265 -18.94 13.22 -0.16
CA SER A 265 -17.68 13.63 -0.83
C SER A 265 -17.74 15.10 -1.22
N ASN A 266 -17.28 15.99 -0.33
CA ASN A 266 -17.48 17.44 -0.49
C ASN A 266 -16.81 18.03 -1.74
N PHE A 267 -15.73 17.44 -2.27
CA PHE A 267 -15.12 17.91 -3.51
C PHE A 267 -16.10 17.84 -4.71
N LEU A 268 -17.09 16.95 -4.67
CA LEU A 268 -18.10 16.86 -5.73
C LEU A 268 -18.97 18.10 -5.81
N LYS A 269 -19.22 18.79 -4.70
CA LYS A 269 -19.96 20.06 -4.73
C LYS A 269 -19.25 21.10 -5.60
N GLU A 270 -17.92 21.22 -5.42
CA GLU A 270 -17.11 22.15 -6.21
C GLU A 270 -17.01 21.70 -7.67
N LEU A 271 -16.88 20.39 -7.90
CA LEU A 271 -16.82 19.84 -9.25
C LEU A 271 -18.13 20.07 -10.00
N ILE A 272 -19.28 19.82 -9.37
CA ILE A 272 -20.62 20.06 -9.91
C ILE A 272 -20.78 21.55 -10.29
N TYR A 273 -20.46 22.44 -9.37
CA TYR A 273 -20.51 23.88 -9.62
C TYR A 273 -19.56 24.29 -10.76
N TYR A 274 -18.33 23.79 -10.74
CA TYR A 274 -17.35 24.07 -11.79
C TYR A 274 -17.85 23.63 -13.17
N GLN A 275 -18.41 22.42 -13.29
CA GLN A 275 -18.93 21.93 -14.56
C GLN A 275 -20.13 22.74 -15.06
N SER A 276 -21.05 23.11 -14.19
CA SER A 276 -22.23 23.92 -14.56
C SER A 276 -21.86 25.29 -15.13
N VAL A 277 -20.75 25.89 -14.64
CA VAL A 277 -20.28 27.20 -15.09
C VAL A 277 -19.36 27.11 -16.31
N SER A 278 -18.46 26.11 -16.32
CA SER A 278 -17.40 26.01 -17.34
C SER A 278 -17.82 25.23 -18.57
N PHE A 279 -18.83 24.34 -18.45
CA PHE A 279 -19.27 23.45 -19.51
C PHE A 279 -20.82 23.39 -19.56
N PRO A 280 -21.49 24.51 -19.88
CA PRO A 280 -22.97 24.59 -19.86
C PRO A 280 -23.62 23.62 -20.84
N GLU A 281 -22.89 23.13 -21.86
CA GLU A 281 -23.33 22.11 -22.82
C GLU A 281 -23.48 20.70 -22.19
N GLU A 282 -22.85 20.42 -21.04
CA GLU A 282 -22.99 19.14 -20.34
C GLU A 282 -24.31 19.00 -19.56
N ASN A 283 -25.15 20.05 -19.53
CA ASN A 283 -26.44 20.07 -18.86
C ASN A 283 -26.37 19.75 -17.35
N VAL A 284 -25.28 20.12 -16.69
CA VAL A 284 -25.15 20.07 -15.23
C VAL A 284 -25.77 21.34 -14.66
N SER A 285 -26.74 21.20 -13.74
CA SER A 285 -27.48 22.36 -13.19
C SER A 285 -26.69 23.16 -12.14
N GLY A 286 -25.72 22.48 -11.49
CA GLY A 286 -24.87 23.06 -10.43
C GLY A 286 -25.39 22.80 -9.01
N ASP A 287 -26.59 22.21 -8.88
CA ASP A 287 -27.25 21.91 -7.60
C ASP A 287 -27.56 20.42 -7.41
N GLU A 288 -27.00 19.54 -8.25
CA GLU A 288 -27.12 18.09 -8.10
C GLU A 288 -26.63 17.65 -6.72
N ASP A 289 -27.31 16.64 -6.15
CA ASP A 289 -26.90 16.10 -4.88
C ASP A 289 -25.57 15.33 -5.03
N TYR A 290 -24.57 15.78 -4.29
CA TYR A 290 -23.20 15.23 -4.26
C TYR A 290 -23.07 13.92 -3.46
N LYS A 291 -24.12 13.53 -2.73
CA LYS A 291 -24.13 12.31 -1.92
C LYS A 291 -24.32 11.07 -2.81
N ARG A 292 -23.73 9.98 -2.34
CA ARG A 292 -23.84 8.70 -3.03
C ARG A 292 -24.17 7.59 -2.01
N VAL A 293 -24.93 6.60 -2.43
CA VAL A 293 -25.18 5.37 -1.65
C VAL A 293 -24.79 4.18 -2.50
N GLY A 294 -23.97 3.29 -1.98
CA GLY A 294 -23.52 2.10 -2.68
C GLY A 294 -23.75 0.82 -1.88
N LEU A 295 -24.03 -0.26 -2.58
CA LEU A 295 -23.97 -1.61 -2.05
C LEU A 295 -22.64 -2.23 -2.43
N PHE A 296 -22.04 -3.02 -1.55
CA PHE A 296 -20.79 -3.69 -1.86
C PHE A 296 -20.79 -5.14 -1.41
N ALA A 297 -20.03 -5.95 -2.14
CA ALA A 297 -19.56 -7.26 -1.72
C ALA A 297 -18.03 -7.18 -1.55
N GLY A 298 -17.48 -7.94 -0.61
CA GLY A 298 -16.06 -7.88 -0.32
C GLY A 298 -15.49 -9.17 0.22
N HIS A 299 -14.17 -9.19 0.28
CA HIS A 299 -13.37 -10.25 0.87
C HIS A 299 -12.35 -9.65 1.84
N GLU A 300 -12.11 -10.32 2.95
CA GLU A 300 -11.08 -9.96 3.91
C GLU A 300 -10.15 -11.15 4.11
N LEU A 301 -8.86 -10.92 3.83
CA LEU A 301 -7.77 -11.89 4.00
C LEU A 301 -7.05 -11.58 5.31
N PHE A 302 -7.11 -12.48 6.28
CA PHE A 302 -6.52 -12.30 7.61
C PHE A 302 -5.08 -12.82 7.66
N ILE A 303 -4.16 -11.94 8.02
CA ILE A 303 -2.76 -12.26 8.31
C ILE A 303 -2.51 -11.82 9.74
N ASN A 304 -2.57 -12.75 10.70
CA ASN A 304 -2.48 -12.47 12.13
C ASN A 304 -3.58 -11.49 12.60
N LYS A 305 -3.19 -10.39 13.27
CA LYS A 305 -4.07 -9.28 13.71
C LYS A 305 -4.33 -8.24 12.61
N MET A 306 -3.64 -8.38 11.48
CA MET A 306 -3.83 -7.56 10.29
C MET A 306 -4.68 -8.31 9.30
N SER A 307 -5.40 -7.56 8.45
CA SER A 307 -6.08 -8.13 7.30
C SER A 307 -5.99 -7.19 6.10
N ILE A 308 -6.16 -7.77 4.91
CA ILE A 308 -6.33 -7.04 3.66
C ILE A 308 -7.82 -7.07 3.34
N GLU A 309 -8.44 -5.90 3.30
CA GLU A 309 -9.84 -5.72 2.92
C GLU A 309 -9.91 -5.37 1.44
N THR A 310 -10.75 -6.08 0.68
CA THR A 310 -11.05 -5.79 -0.72
C THR A 310 -12.56 -5.77 -0.91
N GLN A 311 -13.09 -4.72 -1.53
CA GLN A 311 -14.53 -4.54 -1.74
C GLN A 311 -14.78 -4.05 -3.16
N LEU A 312 -15.85 -4.56 -3.78
CA LEU A 312 -16.40 -4.09 -5.04
C LEU A 312 -17.82 -3.60 -4.77
N GLY A 313 -18.08 -2.33 -5.08
CA GLY A 313 -19.35 -1.69 -4.83
C GLY A 313 -19.99 -1.14 -6.09
N TYR A 314 -21.31 -0.94 -6.00
CA TYR A 314 -22.15 -0.34 -7.03
C TYR A 314 -23.05 0.71 -6.39
N TYR A 315 -23.07 1.93 -6.98
CA TYR A 315 -23.93 3.02 -6.51
C TYR A 315 -25.39 2.81 -6.90
N ILE A 316 -26.24 2.68 -5.90
CA ILE A 316 -27.72 2.61 -6.06
C ILE A 316 -28.33 4.01 -6.03
N TYR A 317 -27.72 4.98 -5.36
CA TYR A 317 -28.02 6.41 -5.42
C TYR A 317 -26.82 7.16 -5.94
N TYR A 318 -26.96 7.82 -7.10
CA TYR A 318 -25.84 8.41 -7.85
C TYR A 318 -26.35 9.54 -8.74
N PRO A 319 -26.73 10.70 -8.14
CA PRO A 319 -27.35 11.81 -8.87
C PRO A 319 -26.42 12.51 -9.86
N PHE A 320 -25.11 12.59 -9.55
CA PHE A 320 -24.10 13.18 -10.41
C PHE A 320 -23.15 12.10 -10.93
N ASP A 321 -22.97 12.04 -12.25
CA ASP A 321 -22.11 11.06 -12.90
C ASP A 321 -20.63 11.42 -12.74
N PHE A 322 -19.95 10.71 -11.83
CA PHE A 322 -18.54 10.86 -11.56
C PHE A 322 -17.83 9.51 -11.61
N GLU A 323 -17.02 9.28 -12.66
CA GLU A 323 -16.20 8.08 -12.84
C GLU A 323 -16.98 6.74 -12.90
N GLY A 324 -18.30 6.80 -13.17
CA GLY A 324 -19.17 5.66 -13.32
C GLY A 324 -19.71 5.08 -12.01
N ARG A 325 -20.59 4.07 -12.14
CA ARG A 325 -21.39 3.54 -11.03
C ARG A 325 -20.72 2.47 -10.19
N THR A 326 -19.49 2.07 -10.50
CA THR A 326 -18.77 1.05 -9.72
C THR A 326 -17.62 1.66 -8.97
N TYR A 327 -17.37 1.17 -7.77
CA TYR A 327 -16.17 1.55 -7.01
C TYR A 327 -15.50 0.32 -6.43
N MET A 328 -14.19 0.44 -6.20
CA MET A 328 -13.39 -0.56 -5.50
C MET A 328 -12.80 0.07 -4.24
N ARG A 329 -12.60 -0.76 -3.22
CA ARG A 329 -11.85 -0.41 -2.03
C ARG A 329 -10.86 -1.52 -1.73
N ILE A 330 -9.61 -1.16 -1.48
CA ILE A 330 -8.57 -2.09 -1.04
C ILE A 330 -7.73 -1.42 0.04
N GLY A 331 -7.34 -2.16 1.05
CA GLY A 331 -6.45 -1.64 2.07
C GLY A 331 -6.18 -2.57 3.22
N LEU A 332 -5.49 -2.00 4.22
CA LEU A 332 -5.09 -2.70 5.43
C LEU A 332 -6.07 -2.38 6.55
N LYS A 333 -6.43 -3.41 7.29
CA LYS A 333 -7.27 -3.33 8.48
C LYS A 333 -6.57 -4.03 9.64
N ARG A 334 -6.63 -3.44 10.82
CA ARG A 334 -6.06 -4.00 12.05
C ARG A 334 -7.11 -4.07 13.13
N TYR A 335 -7.23 -5.24 13.74
CA TYR A 335 -8.12 -5.45 14.88
C TYR A 335 -7.44 -5.14 16.21
N PHE A 336 -8.16 -4.45 17.09
CA PHE A 336 -7.78 -4.13 18.46
C PHE A 336 -8.75 -4.88 19.41
N GLY A 337 -8.27 -5.96 19.97
CA GLY A 337 -9.16 -6.91 20.65
C GLY A 337 -10.11 -7.60 19.66
N ASN A 338 -11.33 -7.92 20.15
CA ASN A 338 -12.31 -8.67 19.36
C ASN A 338 -13.40 -7.78 18.73
N LYS A 339 -13.43 -6.48 19.05
CA LYS A 339 -14.54 -5.59 18.70
C LYS A 339 -14.15 -4.38 17.85
N PHE A 340 -12.97 -3.81 18.05
CA PHE A 340 -12.59 -2.58 17.37
C PHE A 340 -11.60 -2.84 16.25
N PHE A 341 -11.65 -2.01 15.23
CA PHE A 341 -10.64 -2.03 14.18
C PHE A 341 -10.34 -0.61 13.66
N GLY A 342 -9.12 -0.45 13.17
CA GLY A 342 -8.70 0.67 12.35
C GLY A 342 -8.39 0.19 10.94
N ALA A 343 -8.58 1.03 9.94
CA ALA A 343 -8.31 0.71 8.55
C ALA A 343 -7.69 1.90 7.82
N ILE A 344 -6.82 1.59 6.87
CA ILE A 344 -6.33 2.54 5.86
C ILE A 344 -6.61 1.89 4.52
N THR A 345 -7.52 2.50 3.75
CA THR A 345 -8.00 1.95 2.49
C THR A 345 -7.87 2.97 1.36
N LEU A 346 -7.72 2.49 0.15
CA LEU A 346 -7.81 3.26 -1.08
C LEU A 346 -9.15 2.97 -1.72
N LYS A 347 -9.94 4.00 -1.96
CA LYS A 347 -11.14 3.93 -2.80
C LYS A 347 -10.79 4.39 -4.21
N SER A 348 -11.26 3.64 -5.21
CA SER A 348 -10.99 3.93 -6.62
C SER A 348 -12.16 3.57 -7.53
N HIS A 349 -12.16 4.13 -8.73
CA HIS A 349 -13.03 3.79 -9.85
C HIS A 349 -12.17 3.16 -10.94
N GLY A 350 -12.17 1.81 -11.01
CA GLY A 350 -11.19 1.11 -11.81
C GLY A 350 -9.74 1.45 -11.36
N ALA A 351 -8.91 1.88 -12.30
CA ALA A 351 -7.52 2.27 -12.02
C ALA A 351 -7.36 3.70 -11.47
N LYS A 352 -8.45 4.50 -11.39
CA LYS A 352 -8.40 5.89 -10.95
C LYS A 352 -8.69 5.99 -9.45
N ALA A 353 -7.71 6.42 -8.68
CA ALA A 353 -7.88 6.66 -7.25
C ALA A 353 -8.84 7.83 -6.99
N GLU A 354 -9.78 7.66 -6.06
CA GLU A 354 -10.61 8.78 -5.56
C GLU A 354 -10.06 9.33 -4.24
N ALA A 355 -9.69 8.44 -3.30
CA ALA A 355 -9.22 8.88 -1.98
C ALA A 355 -8.51 7.77 -1.19
N VAL A 356 -7.56 8.17 -0.34
CA VAL A 356 -7.15 7.38 0.82
C VAL A 356 -8.13 7.64 1.96
N GLU A 357 -8.67 6.57 2.52
CA GLU A 357 -9.64 6.59 3.61
C GLU A 357 -8.98 6.12 4.91
N PHE A 358 -9.09 6.91 5.97
CA PHE A 358 -8.73 6.52 7.34
C PHE A 358 -10.00 6.12 8.07
N GLY A 359 -10.09 4.86 8.47
CA GLY A 359 -11.29 4.26 9.03
C GLY A 359 -11.13 3.78 10.46
N ILE A 360 -12.20 3.89 11.22
CA ILE A 360 -12.37 3.20 12.50
C ILE A 360 -13.72 2.48 12.51
N GLY A 361 -13.81 1.38 13.20
CA GLY A 361 -15.07 0.65 13.25
C GLY A 361 -15.19 -0.32 14.43
N VAL A 362 -16.41 -0.83 14.54
CA VAL A 362 -16.82 -1.80 15.58
C VAL A 362 -17.36 -3.02 14.88
N ARG A 363 -16.98 -4.21 15.36
CA ARG A 363 -17.43 -5.53 14.91
C ARG A 363 -18.17 -6.22 16.07
N ILE A 364 -19.44 -6.57 15.87
CA ILE A 364 -20.35 -7.10 16.89
C ILE A 364 -20.79 -8.52 16.56
#